data_bc05499d422ce2b3d483ec519b7991d8
#
_entry.id   bc05499d422ce2b3d483ec519b7991d8
#
_cell.length_a   1.000
_cell.length_b   1.000
_cell.length_c   1.000
_cell.angle_alpha   90.00
_cell.angle_beta   90.00
_cell.angle_gamma   90.00
#
_symmetry.space_group_name_H-M   'P 1'
#
loop_
_entity.id
_entity.type
_entity.pdbx_description
1 polymer ?
#
loop_
_entity_poly.entity_id
_entity_poly.type
_entity_poly.pdbx_seq_one_letter_code
_entity_poly.pdbx_strand_id
1 'polypeptide(L)'
;MPTTDASRRGSWLLRPGEWTLVLAIVVAIAVTAAVDANHSYFFRPLESLRDIARNTALLGIFALGATVVIIAGGIDLSAGSMIALSGTICATTMLALSPQAMMAFKPVGPAVVAAAMAASLLAGFLVGTLHTWLITAIRLPPFIATLATLVGLRSLARALCEGSTAALTPTKSALINVADPVFKTIRDNVWIPVAVFGVLALVTWLILTRTVLGRHLHALGGNEQAARLAGIRTENVKWFAYCYGAMTAALAGLFYVANESVAAPVNQGRGHELNAIAAAVVGGCSLTGGVGTVPGTVLGTIFLRVVIDAVSKIIKTGADVYEGLIVGVVVVIAVTFSQLGQMGRHGRRLLPGALGLCVIPTLALLCGGVAALTAGRDAGLAAGILSLVLLSVVRAWESRRVAAAG
;
A
#
# COMPACT_ATOMS: atom_id res chain seq x y z
N MET A 1 16.18 -6.01 32.63
CA MET A 1 15.18 -5.04 32.14
C MET A 1 15.89 -4.16 31.11
N PRO A 2 15.52 -4.19 29.81
CA PRO A 2 16.02 -3.19 28.88
C PRO A 2 15.20 -1.92 29.11
N THR A 3 15.87 -0.83 29.40
CA THR A 3 15.28 0.50 29.52
C THR A 3 14.53 0.83 28.23
N THR A 4 13.21 0.80 28.30
CA THR A 4 12.34 1.19 27.20
C THR A 4 12.54 2.67 26.94
N ASP A 5 13.03 2.98 25.77
CA ASP A 5 13.24 4.33 25.22
C ASP A 5 11.89 5.04 25.01
N ALA A 6 11.16 5.23 26.11
CA ALA A 6 9.84 5.88 26.12
C ALA A 6 9.94 7.38 25.83
N SER A 7 11.15 7.97 25.94
CA SER A 7 11.37 9.41 25.75
C SER A 7 11.41 9.85 24.27
N ARG A 8 11.57 8.93 23.32
CA ARG A 8 11.65 9.23 21.87
C ARG A 8 10.35 9.15 21.10
N ARG A 9 9.22 8.87 21.76
CA ARG A 9 7.90 8.71 21.06
C ARG A 9 7.34 9.99 20.44
N GLY A 10 7.94 11.13 20.68
CA GLY A 10 7.48 12.42 20.17
C GLY A 10 8.47 13.19 19.29
N SER A 11 9.65 12.65 18.99
CA SER A 11 10.62 13.35 18.15
C SER A 11 10.36 13.15 16.66
N TRP A 12 10.44 14.23 15.89
CA TRP A 12 10.49 14.20 14.42
C TRP A 12 11.78 13.58 13.88
N LEU A 13 12.73 13.21 14.74
CA LEU A 13 13.98 12.59 14.37
C LEU A 13 13.74 11.16 13.89
N LEU A 14 14.23 10.86 12.72
CA LEU A 14 14.14 9.54 12.10
C LEU A 14 14.82 8.49 12.99
N ARG A 15 14.21 7.32 13.07
CA ARG A 15 14.79 6.16 13.75
C ARG A 15 15.92 5.58 12.91
N PRO A 16 16.86 4.81 13.52
CA PRO A 16 17.95 4.19 12.75
C PRO A 16 17.48 3.39 11.53
N GLY A 17 16.35 2.66 11.64
CA GLY A 17 15.76 1.92 10.52
C GLY A 17 15.17 2.82 9.42
N GLU A 18 14.74 4.03 9.73
CA GLU A 18 14.22 4.99 8.75
C GLU A 18 15.38 5.62 7.93
N TRP A 19 16.56 5.79 8.53
CA TRP A 19 17.77 6.22 7.80
C TRP A 19 18.24 5.18 6.78
N THR A 20 18.07 3.88 7.07
CA THR A 20 18.40 2.83 6.09
C THR A 20 17.46 2.89 4.87
N LEU A 21 16.20 3.27 5.06
CA LEU A 21 15.27 3.51 3.95
C LEU A 21 15.66 4.73 3.12
N VAL A 22 16.07 5.82 3.76
CA VAL A 22 16.58 7.00 3.03
C VAL A 22 17.78 6.61 2.16
N LEU A 23 18.73 5.87 2.73
CA LEU A 23 19.88 5.36 1.96
C LEU A 23 19.44 4.46 0.80
N ALA A 24 18.48 3.54 1.04
CA ALA A 24 17.95 2.66 0.00
C ALA A 24 17.27 3.43 -1.14
N ILE A 25 16.53 4.49 -0.84
CA ILE A 25 15.93 5.39 -1.84
C ILE A 25 17.02 6.06 -2.69
N VAL A 26 18.05 6.62 -2.03
CA VAL A 26 19.17 7.27 -2.75
C VAL A 26 19.90 6.28 -3.64
N VAL A 27 20.18 5.06 -3.14
CA VAL A 27 20.83 4.00 -3.93
C VAL A 27 19.95 3.59 -5.11
N ALA A 28 18.64 3.40 -4.91
CA ALA A 28 17.72 3.05 -5.99
C ALA A 28 17.69 4.11 -7.09
N ILE A 29 17.64 5.40 -6.72
CA ILE A 29 17.70 6.51 -7.69
C ILE A 29 19.05 6.53 -8.42
N ALA A 30 20.17 6.36 -7.70
CA ALA A 30 21.50 6.37 -8.31
C ALA A 30 21.70 5.21 -9.29
N VAL A 31 21.28 3.99 -8.91
CA VAL A 31 21.34 2.81 -9.78
C VAL A 31 20.48 3.02 -11.02
N THR A 32 19.24 3.50 -10.86
CA THR A 32 18.35 3.77 -11.98
C THR A 32 18.95 4.82 -12.92
N ALA A 33 19.50 5.91 -12.37
CA ALA A 33 20.14 6.96 -13.16
C ALA A 33 21.35 6.45 -13.97
N ALA A 34 22.06 5.44 -13.45
CA ALA A 34 23.20 4.83 -14.13
C ALA A 34 22.79 3.80 -15.20
N VAL A 35 21.70 3.04 -14.95
CA VAL A 35 21.28 1.91 -15.80
C VAL A 35 20.25 2.32 -16.87
N ASP A 36 19.45 3.36 -16.62
CA ASP A 36 18.45 3.84 -17.58
C ASP A 36 19.12 4.37 -18.85
N ALA A 37 18.94 3.66 -19.95
CA ALA A 37 19.50 4.02 -21.26
C ALA A 37 19.01 5.39 -21.79
N ASN A 38 17.87 5.88 -21.30
CA ASN A 38 17.34 7.20 -21.67
C ASN A 38 17.84 8.31 -20.75
N HIS A 39 18.55 7.96 -19.66
CA HIS A 39 19.00 8.91 -18.63
C HIS A 39 17.89 9.86 -18.17
N SER A 40 16.66 9.33 -17.97
CA SER A 40 15.44 10.09 -17.72
C SER A 40 15.55 11.03 -16.52
N TYR A 41 16.28 10.63 -15.48
CA TYR A 41 16.51 11.46 -14.29
C TYR A 41 17.43 12.66 -14.55
N PHE A 42 18.27 12.60 -15.58
CA PHE A 42 19.12 13.73 -15.99
C PHE A 42 18.46 14.62 -17.03
N PHE A 43 17.84 14.05 -18.06
CA PHE A 43 17.25 14.84 -19.15
C PHE A 43 15.85 15.37 -18.82
N ARG A 44 15.08 14.67 -17.94
CA ARG A 44 13.72 15.07 -17.54
C ARG A 44 13.52 14.96 -16.02
N PRO A 45 14.36 15.65 -15.22
CA PRO A 45 14.32 15.49 -13.75
C PRO A 45 12.98 15.94 -13.17
N LEU A 46 12.39 17.02 -13.69
CA LEU A 46 11.15 17.58 -13.18
C LEU A 46 9.94 16.67 -13.47
N GLU A 47 9.88 16.05 -14.66
CA GLU A 47 8.84 15.08 -15.00
C GLU A 47 8.94 13.85 -14.09
N SER A 48 10.12 13.26 -13.97
CA SER A 48 10.36 12.10 -13.08
C SER A 48 10.00 12.41 -11.63
N LEU A 49 10.38 13.59 -11.12
CA LEU A 49 10.02 14.02 -9.76
C LEU A 49 8.51 14.18 -9.59
N ARG A 50 7.83 14.78 -10.56
CA ARG A 50 6.38 14.95 -10.54
C ARG A 50 5.64 13.61 -10.55
N ASP A 51 6.10 12.66 -11.35
CA ASP A 51 5.49 11.32 -11.44
C ASP A 51 5.70 10.53 -10.15
N ILE A 52 6.91 10.52 -9.60
CA ILE A 52 7.19 9.91 -8.30
C ILE A 52 6.35 10.57 -7.21
N ALA A 53 6.30 11.90 -7.14
CA ALA A 53 5.55 12.63 -6.13
C ALA A 53 4.05 12.35 -6.20
N ARG A 54 3.46 12.39 -7.42
CA ARG A 54 2.06 12.06 -7.66
C ARG A 54 1.72 10.64 -7.21
N ASN A 55 2.46 9.66 -7.70
CA ASN A 55 2.20 8.26 -7.43
C ASN A 55 2.47 7.91 -5.95
N THR A 56 3.46 8.57 -5.32
CA THR A 56 3.69 8.48 -3.87
C THR A 56 2.49 9.03 -3.09
N ALA A 57 1.95 10.18 -3.48
CA ALA A 57 0.78 10.75 -2.82
C ALA A 57 -0.46 9.85 -2.96
N LEU A 58 -0.71 9.35 -4.18
CA LEU A 58 -1.84 8.44 -4.44
C LEU A 58 -1.76 7.18 -3.59
N LEU A 59 -0.61 6.51 -3.56
CA LEU A 59 -0.40 5.32 -2.73
C LEU A 59 -0.40 5.67 -1.23
N GLY A 60 0.27 6.77 -0.86
CA GLY A 60 0.47 7.18 0.53
C GLY A 60 -0.81 7.50 1.27
N ILE A 61 -1.81 8.09 0.59
CA ILE A 61 -3.11 8.44 1.18
C ILE A 61 -3.73 7.20 1.85
N PHE A 62 -3.83 6.08 1.16
CA PHE A 62 -4.43 4.87 1.75
C PHE A 62 -3.42 3.95 2.46
N ALA A 63 -2.12 4.08 2.20
CA ALA A 63 -1.09 3.42 3.00
C ALA A 63 -1.04 3.93 4.45
N LEU A 64 -1.35 5.22 4.68
CA LEU A 64 -1.53 5.75 6.04
C LEU A 64 -2.73 5.09 6.74
N GLY A 65 -3.82 4.86 6.03
CA GLY A 65 -4.97 4.11 6.56
C GLY A 65 -4.60 2.67 6.90
N ALA A 66 -3.94 1.97 5.98
CA ALA A 66 -3.43 0.62 6.20
C ALA A 66 -2.49 0.56 7.42
N THR A 67 -1.63 1.58 7.61
CA THR A 67 -0.76 1.69 8.79
C THR A 67 -1.54 1.72 10.09
N VAL A 68 -2.63 2.48 10.17
CA VAL A 68 -3.47 2.55 11.39
C VAL A 68 -4.13 1.19 11.66
N VAL A 69 -4.63 0.52 10.62
CA VAL A 69 -5.22 -0.82 10.74
C VAL A 69 -4.18 -1.85 11.18
N ILE A 70 -2.97 -1.83 10.60
CA ILE A 70 -1.87 -2.73 10.96
C ILE A 70 -1.41 -2.49 12.39
N ILE A 71 -1.23 -1.23 12.81
CA ILE A 71 -0.87 -0.90 14.21
C ILE A 71 -1.94 -1.42 15.18
N ALA A 72 -3.22 -1.39 14.81
CA ALA A 72 -4.31 -1.95 15.61
C ALA A 72 -4.35 -3.51 15.62
N GLY A 73 -3.43 -4.18 14.93
CA GLY A 73 -3.37 -5.65 14.82
C GLY A 73 -4.32 -6.23 13.78
N GLY A 74 -4.83 -5.41 12.86
CA GLY A 74 -5.69 -5.81 11.75
C GLY A 74 -4.96 -5.85 10.41
N ILE A 75 -5.61 -6.45 9.42
CA ILE A 75 -5.22 -6.41 8.01
C ILE A 75 -6.46 -6.06 7.20
N ASP A 76 -6.35 -5.05 6.34
CA ASP A 76 -7.42 -4.67 5.42
C ASP A 76 -6.99 -4.93 3.97
N LEU A 77 -7.52 -6.00 3.40
CA LEU A 77 -7.31 -6.35 2.00
C LEU A 77 -8.33 -5.67 1.06
N SER A 78 -9.35 -5.02 1.60
CA SER A 78 -10.41 -4.43 0.79
C SER A 78 -10.06 -3.05 0.22
N ALA A 79 -8.95 -2.44 0.66
CA ALA A 79 -8.59 -1.06 0.33
C ALA A 79 -8.57 -0.79 -1.19
N GLY A 80 -8.02 -1.71 -2.01
CA GLY A 80 -8.03 -1.60 -3.46
C GLY A 80 -9.45 -1.63 -4.07
N SER A 81 -10.33 -2.46 -3.52
CA SER A 81 -11.73 -2.52 -3.95
C SER A 81 -12.53 -1.32 -3.44
N MET A 82 -12.14 -0.75 -2.29
CA MET A 82 -12.74 0.49 -1.79
C MET A 82 -12.36 1.68 -2.68
N ILE A 83 -11.14 1.75 -3.21
CA ILE A 83 -10.72 2.71 -4.24
C ILE A 83 -11.65 2.61 -5.45
N ALA A 84 -11.87 1.41 -5.98
CA ALA A 84 -12.76 1.18 -7.12
C ALA A 84 -14.21 1.57 -6.82
N LEU A 85 -14.74 1.17 -5.67
CA LEU A 85 -16.11 1.46 -5.27
C LEU A 85 -16.33 2.96 -5.07
N SER A 86 -15.46 3.65 -4.36
CA SER A 86 -15.60 5.08 -4.09
C SER A 86 -15.52 5.91 -5.37
N GLY A 87 -14.58 5.58 -6.27
CA GLY A 87 -14.49 6.21 -7.58
C GLY A 87 -15.75 5.98 -8.43
N THR A 88 -16.30 4.77 -8.37
CA THR A 88 -17.57 4.44 -9.06
C THR A 88 -18.74 5.19 -8.44
N ILE A 89 -18.88 5.23 -7.12
CA ILE A 89 -19.92 6.01 -6.44
C ILE A 89 -19.84 7.49 -6.82
N CYS A 90 -18.65 8.05 -6.85
CA CYS A 90 -18.46 9.43 -7.30
C CYS A 90 -19.00 9.63 -8.72
N ALA A 91 -18.53 8.84 -9.67
CA ALA A 91 -18.91 8.97 -11.09
C ALA A 91 -20.41 8.67 -11.33
N THR A 92 -20.97 7.66 -10.65
CA THR A 92 -22.41 7.33 -10.77
C THR A 92 -23.29 8.40 -10.14
N THR A 93 -22.87 9.02 -9.03
CA THR A 93 -23.60 10.14 -8.41
C THR A 93 -23.59 11.36 -9.34
N MET A 94 -22.44 11.69 -9.95
CA MET A 94 -22.37 12.76 -10.95
C MET A 94 -23.27 12.47 -12.16
N LEU A 95 -23.25 11.24 -12.66
CA LEU A 95 -24.08 10.79 -13.77
C LEU A 95 -25.57 10.84 -13.43
N ALA A 96 -25.96 10.41 -12.23
CA ALA A 96 -27.36 10.41 -11.79
C ALA A 96 -27.92 11.84 -11.59
N LEU A 97 -27.10 12.75 -11.04
CA LEU A 97 -27.54 14.13 -10.78
C LEU A 97 -27.44 15.03 -12.03
N SER A 98 -26.58 14.73 -12.98
CA SER A 98 -26.38 15.54 -14.17
C SER A 98 -26.06 14.70 -15.42
N PRO A 99 -26.99 13.83 -15.87
CA PRO A 99 -26.72 12.88 -16.96
C PRO A 99 -26.38 13.58 -18.27
N GLN A 100 -27.09 14.65 -18.62
CA GLN A 100 -26.86 15.40 -19.87
C GLN A 100 -25.47 16.06 -19.91
N ALA A 101 -25.04 16.64 -18.77
CA ALA A 101 -23.72 17.27 -18.67
C ALA A 101 -22.61 16.22 -18.78
N MET A 102 -22.74 15.10 -18.07
CA MET A 102 -21.77 14.00 -18.12
C MET A 102 -21.63 13.40 -19.52
N MET A 103 -22.74 13.13 -20.21
CA MET A 103 -22.73 12.61 -21.58
C MET A 103 -22.16 13.61 -22.59
N ALA A 104 -22.36 14.89 -22.37
CA ALA A 104 -21.82 15.96 -23.22
C ALA A 104 -20.41 16.40 -22.85
N PHE A 105 -19.75 15.76 -21.86
CA PHE A 105 -18.45 16.13 -21.30
C PHE A 105 -18.39 17.60 -20.83
N LYS A 106 -19.52 18.11 -20.30
CA LYS A 106 -19.65 19.45 -19.75
C LYS A 106 -19.50 19.44 -18.23
N PRO A 107 -19.16 20.58 -17.62
CA PRO A 107 -19.12 20.72 -16.17
C PRO A 107 -20.47 20.39 -15.53
N VAL A 108 -20.45 19.56 -14.47
CA VAL A 108 -21.67 19.18 -13.72
C VAL A 108 -22.04 20.20 -12.62
N GLY A 109 -21.13 21.09 -12.31
CA GLY A 109 -21.29 22.08 -11.25
C GLY A 109 -20.72 21.66 -9.89
N PRO A 110 -20.26 22.64 -9.10
CA PRO A 110 -19.52 22.36 -7.86
C PRO A 110 -20.35 21.66 -6.79
N ALA A 111 -21.64 21.90 -6.70
CA ALA A 111 -22.53 21.25 -5.74
C ALA A 111 -22.69 19.75 -6.04
N VAL A 112 -22.78 19.37 -7.33
CA VAL A 112 -22.86 17.95 -7.74
C VAL A 112 -21.56 17.24 -7.45
N VAL A 113 -20.41 17.87 -7.76
CA VAL A 113 -19.09 17.33 -7.43
C VAL A 113 -18.94 17.13 -5.93
N ALA A 114 -19.31 18.13 -5.11
CA ALA A 114 -19.24 18.03 -3.64
C ALA A 114 -20.14 16.91 -3.10
N ALA A 115 -21.35 16.78 -3.60
CA ALA A 115 -22.27 15.69 -3.23
C ALA A 115 -21.70 14.30 -3.61
N ALA A 116 -21.10 14.18 -4.79
CA ALA A 116 -20.46 12.94 -5.25
C ALA A 116 -19.25 12.56 -4.40
N MET A 117 -18.40 13.52 -4.06
CA MET A 117 -17.26 13.29 -3.16
C MET A 117 -17.73 12.91 -1.75
N ALA A 118 -18.76 13.59 -1.21
CA ALA A 118 -19.32 13.27 0.09
C ALA A 118 -19.94 11.87 0.13
N ALA A 119 -20.67 11.48 -0.92
CA ALA A 119 -21.22 10.12 -1.05
C ALA A 119 -20.12 9.05 -1.04
N SER A 120 -19.01 9.30 -1.71
CA SER A 120 -17.86 8.39 -1.74
C SER A 120 -17.20 8.23 -0.36
N LEU A 121 -17.01 9.33 0.36
CA LEU A 121 -16.45 9.29 1.72
C LEU A 121 -17.41 8.63 2.71
N LEU A 122 -18.72 8.89 2.59
CA LEU A 122 -19.73 8.21 3.38
C LEU A 122 -19.72 6.70 3.14
N ALA A 123 -19.58 6.27 1.88
CA ALA A 123 -19.42 4.84 1.57
C ALA A 123 -18.18 4.24 2.24
N GLY A 124 -17.06 4.96 2.28
CA GLY A 124 -15.87 4.54 3.04
C GLY A 124 -16.15 4.35 4.53
N PHE A 125 -16.85 5.30 5.16
CA PHE A 125 -17.26 5.20 6.56
C PHE A 125 -18.17 4.00 6.82
N LEU A 126 -19.15 3.76 5.94
CA LEU A 126 -20.10 2.63 6.05
C LEU A 126 -19.38 1.29 5.89
N VAL A 127 -18.45 1.18 4.93
CA VAL A 127 -17.65 -0.04 4.72
C VAL A 127 -16.73 -0.30 5.92
N GLY A 128 -16.07 0.72 6.47
CA GLY A 128 -15.27 0.57 7.69
C GLY A 128 -16.10 0.12 8.90
N THR A 129 -17.33 0.63 9.02
CA THR A 129 -18.28 0.19 10.05
C THR A 129 -18.71 -1.26 9.84
N LEU A 130 -18.98 -1.67 8.58
CA LEU A 130 -19.27 -3.06 8.22
C LEU A 130 -18.13 -3.99 8.60
N HIS A 131 -16.88 -3.63 8.27
CA HIS A 131 -15.71 -4.43 8.67
C HIS A 131 -15.65 -4.61 10.17
N THR A 132 -15.82 -3.51 10.92
CA THR A 132 -15.79 -3.59 12.38
C THR A 132 -16.89 -4.49 12.91
N TRP A 133 -18.10 -4.39 12.41
CA TRP A 133 -19.20 -5.25 12.81
C TRP A 133 -18.92 -6.73 12.54
N LEU A 134 -18.40 -7.07 11.36
CA LEU A 134 -18.00 -8.44 11.02
C LEU A 134 -16.91 -8.98 11.96
N ILE A 135 -15.94 -8.13 12.34
CA ILE A 135 -14.80 -8.53 13.15
C ILE A 135 -15.16 -8.59 14.64
N THR A 136 -15.95 -7.66 15.15
CA THR A 136 -16.21 -7.55 16.59
C THR A 136 -17.49 -8.26 17.05
N ALA A 137 -18.59 -8.13 16.31
CA ALA A 137 -19.88 -8.73 16.63
C ALA A 137 -19.97 -10.18 16.14
N ILE A 138 -19.66 -10.42 14.84
CA ILE A 138 -19.66 -11.76 14.24
C ILE A 138 -18.39 -12.55 14.61
N ARG A 139 -17.31 -11.83 15.03
CA ARG A 139 -16.02 -12.41 15.43
C ARG A 139 -15.27 -13.11 14.29
N LEU A 140 -15.45 -12.62 13.05
CA LEU A 140 -14.64 -13.10 11.94
C LEU A 140 -13.18 -12.64 12.10
N PRO A 141 -12.20 -13.48 11.73
CA PRO A 141 -10.83 -13.03 11.59
C PRO A 141 -10.75 -11.84 10.63
N PRO A 142 -9.99 -10.77 10.96
CA PRO A 142 -9.88 -9.56 10.14
C PRO A 142 -9.57 -9.85 8.66
N PHE A 143 -8.62 -10.75 8.41
CA PHE A 143 -8.25 -11.18 7.07
C PHE A 143 -9.43 -11.75 6.28
N ILE A 144 -10.27 -12.61 6.90
CA ILE A 144 -11.43 -13.23 6.22
C ILE A 144 -12.50 -12.16 5.92
N ALA A 145 -12.79 -11.27 6.87
CA ALA A 145 -13.79 -10.22 6.69
C ALA A 145 -13.40 -9.30 5.53
N THR A 146 -12.14 -8.84 5.49
CA THR A 146 -11.67 -7.92 4.45
C THR A 146 -11.42 -8.60 3.10
N LEU A 147 -11.04 -9.88 3.08
CA LEU A 147 -10.93 -10.68 1.85
C LEU A 147 -12.32 -10.88 1.18
N ALA A 148 -13.34 -11.18 1.98
CA ALA A 148 -14.71 -11.31 1.45
C ALA A 148 -15.18 -9.97 0.85
N THR A 149 -14.93 -8.85 1.54
CA THR A 149 -15.31 -7.53 1.04
C THR A 149 -14.43 -7.05 -0.12
N LEU A 150 -13.17 -7.49 -0.24
CA LEU A 150 -12.35 -7.24 -1.43
C LEU A 150 -13.07 -7.71 -2.70
N VAL A 151 -13.62 -8.92 -2.68
CA VAL A 151 -14.35 -9.47 -3.84
C VAL A 151 -15.73 -8.83 -3.98
N GLY A 152 -16.48 -8.70 -2.87
CA GLY A 152 -17.83 -8.16 -2.84
C GLY A 152 -17.90 -6.69 -3.27
N LEU A 153 -17.04 -5.81 -2.74
CA LEU A 153 -17.04 -4.39 -3.08
C LEU A 153 -16.65 -4.14 -4.54
N ARG A 154 -15.70 -4.92 -5.08
CA ARG A 154 -15.33 -4.82 -6.50
C ARG A 154 -16.48 -5.23 -7.42
N SER A 155 -17.17 -6.31 -7.09
CA SER A 155 -18.36 -6.76 -7.84
C SER A 155 -19.49 -5.74 -7.74
N LEU A 156 -19.71 -5.16 -6.55
CA LEU A 156 -20.69 -4.11 -6.34
C LEU A 156 -20.36 -2.85 -7.16
N ALA A 157 -19.09 -2.42 -7.15
CA ALA A 157 -18.65 -1.29 -7.95
C ALA A 157 -18.92 -1.49 -9.44
N ARG A 158 -18.62 -2.69 -9.96
CA ARG A 158 -18.92 -3.04 -11.35
C ARG A 158 -20.41 -3.03 -11.62
N ALA A 159 -21.22 -3.66 -10.77
CA ALA A 159 -22.67 -3.71 -10.92
C ALA A 159 -23.30 -2.30 -10.89
N LEU A 160 -22.85 -1.42 -10.00
CA LEU A 160 -23.25 -0.02 -9.94
C LEU A 160 -22.89 0.74 -11.23
N CYS A 161 -21.68 0.56 -11.73
CA CYS A 161 -21.22 1.21 -12.96
C CYS A 161 -22.06 0.76 -14.18
N GLU A 162 -22.20 -0.55 -14.38
CA GLU A 162 -22.97 -1.13 -15.49
C GLU A 162 -24.47 -0.83 -15.37
N GLY A 163 -25.03 -0.87 -14.15
CA GLY A 163 -26.44 -0.56 -13.90
C GLY A 163 -26.78 0.91 -14.14
N SER A 164 -25.94 1.82 -13.63
CA SER A 164 -26.16 3.27 -13.81
C SER A 164 -25.98 3.69 -15.28
N THR A 165 -24.99 3.16 -15.99
CA THR A 165 -24.81 3.46 -17.42
C THR A 165 -25.94 2.88 -18.26
N ALA A 166 -26.42 1.66 -17.97
CA ALA A 166 -27.58 1.07 -18.67
C ALA A 166 -28.88 1.86 -18.45
N ALA A 167 -29.06 2.48 -17.29
CA ALA A 167 -30.27 3.24 -16.96
C ALA A 167 -30.22 4.70 -17.45
N LEU A 168 -29.05 5.30 -17.50
CA LEU A 168 -28.89 6.75 -17.67
C LEU A 168 -28.18 7.17 -18.98
N THR A 169 -27.63 6.21 -19.73
CA THR A 169 -26.93 6.46 -20.99
C THR A 169 -27.44 5.55 -22.11
N PRO A 170 -27.22 5.89 -23.38
CA PRO A 170 -27.68 5.06 -24.51
C PRO A 170 -27.05 3.68 -24.58
N THR A 171 -25.90 3.47 -23.94
CA THR A 171 -25.14 2.23 -23.99
C THR A 171 -24.67 1.80 -22.60
N LYS A 172 -24.88 0.52 -22.27
CA LYS A 172 -24.31 -0.07 -21.08
C LYS A 172 -22.78 -0.08 -21.16
N SER A 173 -22.11 0.42 -20.12
CA SER A 173 -20.64 0.48 -20.07
C SER A 173 -20.13 0.07 -18.68
N ALA A 174 -18.98 -0.57 -18.64
CA ALA A 174 -18.24 -0.85 -17.41
C ALA A 174 -17.31 0.33 -17.01
N LEU A 175 -17.40 1.46 -17.69
CA LEU A 175 -16.60 2.66 -17.48
C LEU A 175 -17.51 3.91 -17.49
N ILE A 176 -17.19 4.89 -16.63
CA ILE A 176 -17.81 6.22 -16.65
C ILE A 176 -16.70 7.26 -16.76
N ASN A 177 -16.68 8.01 -17.87
CA ASN A 177 -15.73 9.09 -18.05
C ASN A 177 -16.08 10.28 -17.14
N VAL A 178 -15.07 10.87 -16.51
CA VAL A 178 -15.19 12.02 -15.61
C VAL A 178 -14.32 13.16 -16.15
N ALA A 179 -14.92 14.03 -16.94
CA ALA A 179 -14.24 15.14 -17.60
C ALA A 179 -14.49 16.51 -16.95
N ASP A 180 -14.95 16.52 -15.71
CA ASP A 180 -15.26 17.76 -14.98
C ASP A 180 -13.99 18.58 -14.67
N PRO A 181 -14.04 19.93 -14.76
CA PRO A 181 -12.91 20.81 -14.49
C PRO A 181 -12.26 20.63 -13.12
N VAL A 182 -13.02 20.28 -12.08
CA VAL A 182 -12.48 20.02 -10.73
C VAL A 182 -11.53 18.83 -10.77
N PHE A 183 -11.95 17.72 -11.37
CA PHE A 183 -11.11 16.52 -11.52
C PHE A 183 -9.92 16.77 -12.44
N LYS A 184 -10.11 17.55 -13.50
CA LYS A 184 -9.02 17.98 -14.38
C LYS A 184 -7.98 18.81 -13.61
N THR A 185 -8.41 19.76 -12.78
CA THR A 185 -7.50 20.56 -11.94
C THR A 185 -6.71 19.68 -10.96
N ILE A 186 -7.35 18.68 -10.33
CA ILE A 186 -6.68 17.73 -9.45
C ILE A 186 -5.63 16.91 -10.22
N ARG A 187 -5.96 16.47 -11.45
CA ARG A 187 -5.04 15.71 -12.30
C ARG A 187 -3.85 16.53 -12.73
N ASP A 188 -4.10 17.75 -13.23
CA ASP A 188 -3.07 18.58 -13.86
C ASP A 188 -2.13 19.22 -12.81
N ASN A 189 -2.59 19.37 -11.55
CA ASN A 189 -1.79 19.94 -10.46
C ASN A 189 -1.34 18.86 -9.46
N VAL A 190 -0.12 18.36 -9.62
CA VAL A 190 0.48 17.34 -8.73
C VAL A 190 0.54 17.76 -7.26
N TRP A 191 0.57 19.06 -6.98
CA TRP A 191 0.68 19.55 -5.60
C TRP A 191 -0.61 19.34 -4.79
N ILE A 192 -1.77 19.17 -5.45
CA ILE A 192 -3.03 18.90 -4.75
C ILE A 192 -2.98 17.53 -4.04
N PRO A 193 -2.76 16.39 -4.72
CA PRO A 193 -2.64 15.11 -4.04
C PRO A 193 -1.46 15.07 -3.05
N VAL A 194 -0.33 15.74 -3.35
CA VAL A 194 0.83 15.82 -2.45
C VAL A 194 0.47 16.59 -1.17
N ALA A 195 -0.21 17.72 -1.26
CA ALA A 195 -0.65 18.49 -0.11
C ALA A 195 -1.65 17.70 0.75
N VAL A 196 -2.63 17.03 0.12
CA VAL A 196 -3.59 16.18 0.84
C VAL A 196 -2.89 15.02 1.54
N PHE A 197 -1.94 14.35 0.89
CA PHE A 197 -1.13 13.32 1.51
C PHE A 197 -0.32 13.86 2.70
N GLY A 198 0.33 15.04 2.55
CA GLY A 198 1.08 15.69 3.62
C GLY A 198 0.22 16.06 4.84
N VAL A 199 -0.97 16.65 4.59
CA VAL A 199 -1.94 16.95 5.65
C VAL A 199 -2.41 15.67 6.34
N LEU A 200 -2.74 14.64 5.58
CA LEU A 200 -3.19 13.36 6.12
C LEU A 200 -2.07 12.67 6.92
N ALA A 201 -0.82 12.74 6.46
CA ALA A 201 0.34 12.23 7.19
C ALA A 201 0.52 12.98 8.53
N LEU A 202 0.37 14.30 8.54
CA LEU A 202 0.43 15.10 9.75
C LEU A 202 -0.70 14.73 10.73
N VAL A 203 -1.94 14.63 10.23
CA VAL A 203 -3.12 14.23 11.04
C VAL A 203 -2.92 12.84 11.63
N THR A 204 -2.50 11.87 10.81
CA THR A 204 -2.22 10.49 11.27
C THR A 204 -1.11 10.48 12.31
N TRP A 205 -0.05 11.24 12.09
CA TRP A 205 1.04 11.37 13.05
C TRP A 205 0.57 11.97 14.38
N LEU A 206 -0.23 13.03 14.35
CA LEU A 206 -0.83 13.63 15.56
C LEU A 206 -1.71 12.61 16.29
N ILE A 207 -2.58 11.89 15.58
CA ILE A 207 -3.44 10.86 16.16
C ILE A 207 -2.58 9.81 16.87
N LEU A 208 -1.60 9.23 16.19
CA LEU A 208 -0.80 8.11 16.72
C LEU A 208 0.14 8.53 17.85
N THR A 209 0.68 9.77 17.83
CA THR A 209 1.72 10.18 18.78
C THR A 209 1.21 11.08 19.91
N ARG A 210 0.16 11.87 19.67
CA ARG A 210 -0.28 12.92 20.59
C ARG A 210 -1.62 12.63 21.27
N THR A 211 -2.39 11.64 20.79
CA THR A 211 -3.73 11.36 21.35
C THR A 211 -3.77 10.11 22.24
N VAL A 212 -4.80 10.01 23.07
CA VAL A 212 -5.11 8.78 23.84
C VAL A 212 -5.44 7.65 22.89
N LEU A 213 -6.17 7.94 21.79
CA LEU A 213 -6.55 6.96 20.80
C LEU A 213 -5.32 6.27 20.15
N GLY A 214 -4.27 7.04 19.84
CA GLY A 214 -3.02 6.47 19.33
C GLY A 214 -2.37 5.48 20.31
N ARG A 215 -2.38 5.80 21.61
CA ARG A 215 -1.91 4.86 22.65
C ARG A 215 -2.77 3.60 22.71
N HIS A 216 -4.09 3.74 22.59
CA HIS A 216 -5.02 2.61 22.56
C HIS A 216 -4.82 1.73 21.32
N LEU A 217 -4.55 2.34 20.13
CA LEU A 217 -4.23 1.58 18.91
C LEU A 217 -2.98 0.73 19.07
N HIS A 218 -1.89 1.31 19.62
CA HIS A 218 -0.66 0.55 19.89
C HIS A 218 -0.85 -0.52 20.96
N ALA A 219 -1.62 -0.23 22.03
CA ALA A 219 -1.92 -1.20 23.10
C ALA A 219 -2.76 -2.38 22.56
N LEU A 220 -3.80 -2.06 21.76
CA LEU A 220 -4.67 -3.06 21.13
C LEU A 220 -3.87 -4.02 20.24
N GLY A 221 -3.03 -3.49 19.34
CA GLY A 221 -2.23 -4.32 18.45
C GLY A 221 -1.10 -5.06 19.16
N GLY A 222 -0.61 -4.55 20.28
CA GLY A 222 0.40 -5.25 21.08
C GLY A 222 -0.15 -6.47 21.83
N ASN A 223 -1.28 -6.31 22.49
CA ASN A 223 -2.01 -7.42 23.14
C ASN A 223 -3.46 -6.99 23.44
N GLU A 224 -4.40 -7.48 22.61
CA GLU A 224 -5.82 -7.14 22.76
C GLU A 224 -6.40 -7.55 24.13
N GLN A 225 -6.01 -8.72 24.66
CA GLN A 225 -6.53 -9.18 25.94
C GLN A 225 -6.05 -8.28 27.10
N ALA A 226 -4.77 -7.93 27.10
CA ALA A 226 -4.22 -7.01 28.09
C ALA A 226 -4.83 -5.61 27.98
N ALA A 227 -5.05 -5.11 26.76
CA ALA A 227 -5.71 -3.83 26.52
C ALA A 227 -7.15 -3.82 27.07
N ARG A 228 -7.91 -4.90 26.88
CA ARG A 228 -9.26 -5.08 27.41
C ARG A 228 -9.28 -5.13 28.93
N LEU A 229 -8.35 -5.87 29.54
CA LEU A 229 -8.21 -5.93 31.00
C LEU A 229 -7.82 -4.57 31.60
N ALA A 230 -7.10 -3.74 30.86
CA ALA A 230 -6.77 -2.37 31.25
C ALA A 230 -7.94 -1.36 31.02
N GLY A 231 -9.15 -1.84 30.68
CA GLY A 231 -10.35 -1.02 30.51
C GLY A 231 -10.48 -0.31 29.17
N ILE A 232 -9.64 -0.66 28.18
CA ILE A 232 -9.77 -0.10 26.81
C ILE A 232 -10.95 -0.77 26.09
N ARG A 233 -11.85 0.04 25.55
CA ARG A 233 -12.96 -0.43 24.70
C ARG A 233 -12.41 -0.81 23.32
N THR A 234 -11.95 -2.05 23.19
CA THR A 234 -11.23 -2.53 22.01
C THR A 234 -12.07 -2.46 20.72
N GLU A 235 -13.39 -2.63 20.83
CA GLU A 235 -14.33 -2.54 19.72
C GLU A 235 -14.36 -1.12 19.10
N ASN A 236 -14.38 -0.08 19.93
CA ASN A 236 -14.37 1.32 19.46
C ASN A 236 -13.04 1.68 18.79
N VAL A 237 -11.93 1.16 19.32
CA VAL A 237 -10.60 1.38 18.74
C VAL A 237 -10.48 0.68 17.39
N LYS A 238 -11.00 -0.53 17.25
CA LYS A 238 -11.11 -1.23 15.96
C LYS A 238 -12.01 -0.46 14.99
N TRP A 239 -13.15 0.02 15.46
CA TRP A 239 -14.07 0.79 14.64
C TRP A 239 -13.39 2.03 14.04
N PHE A 240 -12.67 2.79 14.86
CA PHE A 240 -11.89 3.91 14.36
C PHE A 240 -10.87 3.46 13.31
N ALA A 241 -10.10 2.40 13.58
CA ALA A 241 -9.03 1.93 12.69
C ALA A 241 -9.56 1.54 11.32
N TYR A 242 -10.63 0.75 11.25
CA TYR A 242 -11.22 0.31 9.99
C TYR A 242 -11.98 1.43 9.26
N CYS A 243 -12.69 2.30 9.97
CA CYS A 243 -13.31 3.47 9.35
C CYS A 243 -12.25 4.42 8.77
N TYR A 244 -11.17 4.68 9.50
CA TYR A 244 -10.07 5.49 9.02
C TYR A 244 -9.41 4.88 7.78
N GLY A 245 -9.12 3.57 7.80
CA GLY A 245 -8.57 2.83 6.66
C GLY A 245 -9.47 2.91 5.42
N ALA A 246 -10.76 2.60 5.57
CA ALA A 246 -11.72 2.64 4.46
C ALA A 246 -11.97 4.07 3.94
N MET A 247 -12.02 5.08 4.81
CA MET A 247 -12.17 6.48 4.39
C MET A 247 -10.94 7.00 3.63
N THR A 248 -9.73 6.64 4.05
CA THR A 248 -8.52 7.02 3.32
C THR A 248 -8.44 6.31 1.96
N ALA A 249 -8.88 5.06 1.86
CA ALA A 249 -9.00 4.35 0.59
C ALA A 249 -10.09 4.97 -0.30
N ALA A 250 -11.22 5.40 0.28
CA ALA A 250 -12.26 6.13 -0.45
C ALA A 250 -11.75 7.47 -0.98
N LEU A 251 -11.01 8.23 -0.16
CA LEU A 251 -10.37 9.46 -0.58
C LEU A 251 -9.38 9.22 -1.72
N ALA A 252 -8.54 8.18 -1.64
CA ALA A 252 -7.64 7.81 -2.71
C ALA A 252 -8.40 7.50 -4.01
N GLY A 253 -9.55 6.83 -3.94
CA GLY A 253 -10.39 6.53 -5.11
C GLY A 253 -10.83 7.78 -5.88
N LEU A 254 -11.12 8.88 -5.18
CA LEU A 254 -11.42 10.18 -5.83
C LEU A 254 -10.21 10.71 -6.62
N PHE A 255 -9.01 10.59 -6.06
CA PHE A 255 -7.78 10.99 -6.74
C PHE A 255 -7.42 10.06 -7.91
N TYR A 256 -7.71 8.75 -7.80
CA TYR A 256 -7.52 7.82 -8.92
C TYR A 256 -8.47 8.14 -10.08
N VAL A 257 -9.74 8.43 -9.81
CA VAL A 257 -10.68 8.90 -10.84
C VAL A 257 -10.20 10.20 -11.49
N ALA A 258 -9.70 11.14 -10.71
CA ALA A 258 -9.13 12.37 -11.24
C ALA A 258 -7.91 12.09 -12.14
N ASN A 259 -6.98 11.25 -11.68
CA ASN A 259 -5.76 10.92 -12.39
C ASN A 259 -6.02 10.21 -13.74
N GLU A 260 -6.96 9.27 -13.75
CA GLU A 260 -7.33 8.47 -14.92
C GLU A 260 -8.42 9.12 -15.77
N SER A 261 -9.13 10.12 -15.24
CA SER A 261 -10.31 10.76 -15.84
C SER A 261 -11.46 9.79 -16.14
N VAL A 262 -11.48 8.65 -15.45
CA VAL A 262 -12.45 7.59 -15.63
C VAL A 262 -12.65 6.82 -14.33
N ALA A 263 -13.87 6.41 -14.04
CA ALA A 263 -14.16 5.37 -13.07
C ALA A 263 -14.18 4.00 -13.78
N ALA A 264 -13.21 3.15 -13.45
CA ALA A 264 -12.98 1.85 -14.09
C ALA A 264 -12.92 0.73 -13.03
N PRO A 265 -14.07 0.29 -12.47
CA PRO A 265 -14.11 -0.58 -11.30
C PRO A 265 -13.43 -1.93 -11.49
N VAL A 266 -13.25 -2.40 -12.72
CA VAL A 266 -12.61 -3.68 -13.02
C VAL A 266 -11.10 -3.64 -12.74
N ASN A 267 -10.44 -2.55 -13.14
CA ASN A 267 -8.98 -2.43 -13.12
C ASN A 267 -8.48 -1.49 -12.02
N GLN A 268 -9.25 -0.44 -11.70
CA GLN A 268 -8.84 0.61 -10.76
C GLN A 268 -8.62 0.07 -9.35
N GLY A 269 -7.49 0.38 -8.77
CA GLY A 269 -7.12 -0.07 -7.42
C GLY A 269 -6.78 -1.56 -7.29
N ARG A 270 -6.68 -2.33 -8.39
CA ARG A 270 -6.38 -3.76 -8.35
C ARG A 270 -4.93 -4.00 -7.91
N GLY A 271 -4.74 -4.77 -6.84
CA GLY A 271 -3.41 -5.04 -6.27
C GLY A 271 -2.84 -3.92 -5.39
N HIS A 272 -3.51 -2.77 -5.34
CA HIS A 272 -3.03 -1.62 -4.57
C HIS A 272 -3.09 -1.85 -3.06
N GLU A 273 -3.97 -2.73 -2.58
CA GLU A 273 -4.02 -3.19 -1.19
C GLU A 273 -2.69 -3.79 -0.74
N LEU A 274 -2.06 -4.60 -1.59
CA LEU A 274 -0.75 -5.19 -1.30
C LEU A 274 0.35 -4.13 -1.30
N ASN A 275 0.29 -3.16 -2.21
CA ASN A 275 1.26 -2.05 -2.27
C ASN A 275 1.19 -1.19 -0.99
N ALA A 276 -0.02 -0.94 -0.44
CA ALA A 276 -0.17 -0.19 0.80
C ALA A 276 0.39 -0.94 2.02
N ILE A 277 0.08 -2.23 2.13
CA ILE A 277 0.63 -3.10 3.18
C ILE A 277 2.16 -3.16 3.05
N ALA A 278 2.67 -3.35 1.82
CA ALA A 278 4.11 -3.35 1.53
C ALA A 278 4.78 -2.06 2.00
N ALA A 279 4.23 -0.90 1.64
CA ALA A 279 4.75 0.40 2.02
C ALA A 279 4.80 0.56 3.55
N ALA A 280 3.75 0.17 4.27
CA ALA A 280 3.70 0.22 5.72
C ALA A 280 4.74 -0.72 6.37
N VAL A 281 4.87 -1.96 5.87
CA VAL A 281 5.78 -2.97 6.43
C VAL A 281 7.24 -2.62 6.13
N VAL A 282 7.56 -2.21 4.90
CA VAL A 282 8.88 -1.68 4.52
C VAL A 282 9.22 -0.47 5.39
N GLY A 283 8.22 0.38 5.69
CA GLY A 283 8.31 1.50 6.62
C GLY A 283 8.47 1.10 8.09
N GLY A 284 8.53 -0.20 8.42
CA GLY A 284 8.77 -0.72 9.77
C GLY A 284 7.52 -0.97 10.60
N CYS A 285 6.32 -1.04 9.99
CA CYS A 285 5.13 -1.53 10.69
C CYS A 285 5.20 -3.04 10.87
N SER A 286 4.84 -3.52 12.06
CA SER A 286 4.76 -4.95 12.35
C SER A 286 3.41 -5.52 11.96
N LEU A 287 3.37 -6.56 11.14
CA LEU A 287 2.13 -7.27 10.79
C LEU A 287 1.44 -7.93 12.00
N THR A 288 2.17 -8.14 13.10
CA THR A 288 1.59 -8.63 14.37
C THR A 288 0.88 -7.53 15.16
N GLY A 289 0.96 -6.28 14.72
CA GLY A 289 0.38 -5.11 15.38
C GLY A 289 1.29 -4.45 16.42
N GLY A 290 0.81 -3.38 17.02
CA GLY A 290 1.42 -2.66 18.13
C GLY A 290 2.65 -1.81 17.78
N VAL A 291 3.24 -1.96 16.60
CA VAL A 291 4.46 -1.24 16.17
C VAL A 291 4.28 -0.64 14.78
N GLY A 292 4.62 0.63 14.65
CA GLY A 292 4.60 1.34 13.38
C GLY A 292 4.81 2.84 13.59
N THR A 293 5.22 3.55 12.53
CA THR A 293 5.40 5.00 12.54
C THR A 293 4.92 5.61 11.23
N VAL A 294 4.39 6.83 11.29
CA VAL A 294 3.99 7.58 10.09
C VAL A 294 5.20 7.96 9.24
N PRO A 295 6.30 8.50 9.79
CA PRO A 295 7.51 8.76 9.00
C PRO A 295 8.03 7.51 8.27
N GLY A 296 8.01 6.35 8.96
CA GLY A 296 8.39 5.09 8.35
C GLY A 296 7.49 4.74 7.16
N THR A 297 6.15 4.81 7.31
CA THR A 297 5.20 4.56 6.22
C THR A 297 5.41 5.53 5.04
N VAL A 298 5.64 6.81 5.31
CA VAL A 298 5.90 7.81 4.26
C VAL A 298 7.16 7.43 3.47
N LEU A 299 8.27 7.12 4.17
CA LEU A 299 9.50 6.67 3.53
C LEU A 299 9.34 5.34 2.78
N GLY A 300 8.60 4.39 3.37
CA GLY A 300 8.28 3.12 2.71
C GLY A 300 7.46 3.30 1.42
N THR A 301 6.53 4.26 1.43
CA THR A 301 5.74 4.61 0.23
C THR A 301 6.63 5.24 -0.86
N ILE A 302 7.51 6.18 -0.49
CA ILE A 302 8.47 6.79 -1.42
C ILE A 302 9.39 5.71 -1.98
N PHE A 303 9.97 4.87 -1.13
CA PHE A 303 10.85 3.78 -1.56
C PHE A 303 10.17 2.86 -2.57
N LEU A 304 8.96 2.38 -2.26
CA LEU A 304 8.24 1.49 -3.16
C LEU A 304 7.95 2.15 -4.51
N ARG A 305 7.58 3.44 -4.52
CA ARG A 305 7.30 4.17 -5.76
C ARG A 305 8.56 4.47 -6.56
N VAL A 306 9.68 4.76 -5.92
CA VAL A 306 10.97 4.88 -6.60
C VAL A 306 11.39 3.55 -7.24
N VAL A 307 11.19 2.43 -6.56
CA VAL A 307 11.49 1.11 -7.13
C VAL A 307 10.59 0.80 -8.33
N ILE A 308 9.27 1.07 -8.24
CA ILE A 308 8.34 0.87 -9.37
C ILE A 308 8.70 1.79 -10.56
N ASP A 309 9.01 3.05 -10.30
CA ASP A 309 9.46 4.00 -11.33
C ASP A 309 10.77 3.56 -12.00
N ALA A 310 11.72 3.06 -11.19
CA ALA A 310 12.98 2.49 -11.68
C ALA A 310 12.75 1.35 -12.68
N VAL A 311 11.83 0.44 -12.34
CA VAL A 311 11.48 -0.69 -13.20
C VAL A 311 10.86 -0.22 -14.51
N SER A 312 9.93 0.73 -14.46
CA SER A 312 9.29 1.26 -15.67
C SER A 312 10.27 1.98 -16.61
N LYS A 313 11.35 2.56 -16.07
CA LYS A 313 12.42 3.20 -16.83
C LYS A 313 13.42 2.22 -17.44
N ILE A 314 13.72 1.14 -16.71
CA ILE A 314 14.68 0.11 -17.15
C ILE A 314 14.00 -0.87 -18.11
N ILE A 315 12.78 -1.33 -17.79
CA ILE A 315 12.01 -2.30 -18.58
C ILE A 315 11.00 -1.52 -19.42
N LYS A 316 11.32 -1.28 -20.69
CA LYS A 316 10.51 -0.46 -21.61
C LYS A 316 9.21 -1.12 -22.07
N THR A 317 9.13 -2.45 -22.02
CA THR A 317 7.98 -3.20 -22.54
C THR A 317 7.43 -4.09 -21.43
N GLY A 318 6.13 -3.93 -21.08
CA GLY A 318 5.47 -4.77 -20.09
C GLY A 318 5.89 -4.48 -18.64
N ALA A 319 6.31 -3.27 -18.32
CA ALA A 319 6.71 -2.87 -16.96
C ALA A 319 5.62 -3.13 -15.92
N ASP A 320 4.36 -2.95 -16.29
CA ASP A 320 3.17 -3.24 -15.50
C ASP A 320 3.05 -4.73 -15.11
N VAL A 321 3.48 -5.64 -15.97
CA VAL A 321 3.51 -7.09 -15.68
C VAL A 321 4.51 -7.41 -14.56
N TYR A 322 5.63 -6.70 -14.52
CA TYR A 322 6.69 -6.91 -13.53
C TYR A 322 6.45 -6.16 -12.21
N GLU A 323 5.56 -5.16 -12.19
CA GLU A 323 5.27 -4.38 -10.97
C GLU A 323 4.87 -5.31 -9.81
N GLY A 324 3.90 -6.21 -10.03
CA GLY A 324 3.44 -7.14 -9.00
C GLY A 324 4.52 -8.11 -8.50
N LEU A 325 5.38 -8.59 -9.40
CA LEU A 325 6.50 -9.47 -9.04
C LEU A 325 7.50 -8.72 -8.15
N ILE A 326 7.86 -7.50 -8.52
CA ILE A 326 8.85 -6.70 -7.80
C ILE A 326 8.33 -6.29 -6.43
N VAL A 327 7.07 -5.84 -6.36
CA VAL A 327 6.42 -5.56 -5.08
C VAL A 327 6.42 -6.80 -4.19
N GLY A 328 6.08 -7.97 -4.73
CA GLY A 328 6.12 -9.24 -4.00
C GLY A 328 7.51 -9.57 -3.44
N VAL A 329 8.55 -9.42 -4.25
CA VAL A 329 9.95 -9.64 -3.83
C VAL A 329 10.36 -8.63 -2.75
N VAL A 330 10.04 -7.34 -2.93
CA VAL A 330 10.35 -6.28 -1.95
C VAL A 330 9.66 -6.57 -0.62
N VAL A 331 8.38 -7.00 -0.63
CA VAL A 331 7.65 -7.38 0.58
C VAL A 331 8.32 -8.54 1.30
N VAL A 332 8.65 -9.61 0.56
CA VAL A 332 9.32 -10.79 1.15
C VAL A 332 10.64 -10.39 1.78
N ILE A 333 11.44 -9.60 1.09
CA ILE A 333 12.73 -9.11 1.61
C ILE A 333 12.51 -8.27 2.87
N ALA A 334 11.61 -7.29 2.83
CA ALA A 334 11.35 -6.39 3.96
C ALA A 334 10.83 -7.16 5.20
N VAL A 335 9.88 -8.08 5.01
CA VAL A 335 9.35 -8.92 6.09
C VAL A 335 10.45 -9.83 6.65
N THR A 336 11.26 -10.42 5.78
CA THR A 336 12.39 -11.27 6.19
C THR A 336 13.38 -10.48 7.04
N PHE A 337 13.80 -9.28 6.61
CA PHE A 337 14.69 -8.43 7.40
C PHE A 337 14.08 -8.02 8.74
N SER A 338 12.79 -7.67 8.76
CA SER A 338 12.06 -7.37 9.99
C SER A 338 12.06 -8.55 10.97
N GLN A 339 11.88 -9.78 10.47
CA GLN A 339 11.89 -11.00 11.27
C GLN A 339 13.31 -11.43 11.70
N LEU A 340 14.33 -11.20 10.86
CA LEU A 340 15.72 -11.52 11.19
C LEU A 340 16.20 -10.83 12.46
N GLY A 341 15.83 -9.57 12.67
CA GLY A 341 16.13 -8.85 13.91
C GLY A 341 15.55 -9.50 15.16
N GLN A 342 14.45 -10.24 15.02
CA GLN A 342 13.83 -11.01 16.10
C GLN A 342 14.41 -12.45 16.20
N MET A 343 14.75 -13.06 15.07
CA MET A 343 15.33 -14.41 15.01
C MET A 343 16.72 -14.50 15.64
N GLY A 344 17.56 -13.47 15.50
CA GLY A 344 18.91 -13.43 16.09
C GLY A 344 18.91 -13.57 17.61
N ARG A 345 17.78 -13.30 18.26
CA ARG A 345 17.58 -13.51 19.72
C ARG A 345 17.19 -14.94 20.09
N HIS A 346 16.77 -15.78 19.14
CA HIS A 346 16.22 -17.11 19.42
C HIS A 346 17.00 -18.27 18.75
N GLY A 347 18.14 -18.01 18.12
CA GLY A 347 19.00 -19.05 17.52
C GLY A 347 18.35 -19.85 16.36
N ARG A 348 17.26 -19.32 15.72
CA ARG A 348 16.58 -19.99 14.61
C ARG A 348 17.39 -19.88 13.32
N ARG A 349 17.38 -20.96 12.51
CA ARG A 349 18.05 -21.01 11.20
C ARG A 349 17.13 -20.47 10.11
N LEU A 350 17.66 -19.69 9.18
CA LEU A 350 16.97 -19.24 7.96
C LEU A 350 16.69 -20.41 7.00
N LEU A 351 17.66 -21.31 6.85
CA LEU A 351 17.61 -22.44 5.91
C LEU A 351 17.70 -23.76 6.66
N PRO A 352 16.64 -24.15 7.45
CA PRO A 352 16.71 -25.33 8.31
C PRO A 352 16.59 -26.62 7.54
N GLY A 353 17.45 -27.61 7.84
CA GLY A 353 17.30 -29.02 7.46
C GLY A 353 17.01 -29.26 5.96
N ALA A 354 16.09 -30.17 5.69
CA ALA A 354 15.66 -30.52 4.33
C ALA A 354 14.94 -29.37 3.61
N LEU A 355 14.20 -28.52 4.35
CA LEU A 355 13.52 -27.37 3.76
C LEU A 355 14.51 -26.40 3.10
N GLY A 356 15.66 -26.12 3.73
CA GLY A 356 16.70 -25.29 3.15
C GLY A 356 17.30 -25.87 1.87
N LEU A 357 17.37 -27.21 1.74
CA LEU A 357 17.82 -27.87 0.49
C LEU A 357 16.88 -27.63 -0.69
N CYS A 358 15.56 -27.56 -0.42
CA CYS A 358 14.55 -27.32 -1.48
C CYS A 358 14.42 -25.83 -1.80
N VAL A 359 14.49 -24.95 -0.79
CA VAL A 359 14.31 -23.50 -0.97
C VAL A 359 15.43 -22.88 -1.78
N ILE A 360 16.69 -23.33 -1.59
CA ILE A 360 17.84 -22.78 -2.31
C ILE A 360 17.69 -22.92 -3.84
N PRO A 361 17.46 -24.11 -4.41
CA PRO A 361 17.28 -24.24 -5.86
C PRO A 361 16.00 -23.54 -6.36
N THR A 362 14.92 -23.52 -5.55
CA THR A 362 13.68 -22.81 -5.91
C THR A 362 13.93 -21.32 -6.08
N LEU A 363 14.59 -20.67 -5.11
CA LEU A 363 14.94 -19.26 -5.22
C LEU A 363 15.92 -18.97 -6.35
N ALA A 364 16.90 -19.86 -6.56
CA ALA A 364 17.87 -19.73 -7.66
C ALA A 364 17.17 -19.82 -9.03
N LEU A 365 16.23 -20.75 -9.20
CA LEU A 365 15.43 -20.87 -10.42
C LEU A 365 14.52 -19.66 -10.64
N LEU A 366 13.89 -19.15 -9.60
CA LEU A 366 13.07 -17.94 -9.69
C LEU A 366 13.91 -16.71 -10.08
N CYS A 367 15.03 -16.47 -9.40
CA CYS A 367 15.93 -15.36 -9.74
C CYS A 367 16.49 -15.49 -11.17
N GLY A 368 16.91 -16.70 -11.55
CA GLY A 368 17.40 -16.98 -12.89
C GLY A 368 16.31 -16.81 -13.96
N GLY A 369 15.10 -17.29 -13.70
CA GLY A 369 13.95 -17.14 -14.59
C GLY A 369 13.55 -15.69 -14.82
N VAL A 370 13.48 -14.90 -13.75
CA VAL A 370 13.19 -13.46 -13.86
C VAL A 370 14.27 -12.73 -14.66
N ALA A 371 15.54 -12.99 -14.34
CA ALA A 371 16.66 -12.37 -15.07
C ALA A 371 16.71 -12.81 -16.55
N ALA A 372 16.36 -14.06 -16.86
CA ALA A 372 16.28 -14.54 -18.25
C ALA A 372 15.18 -13.83 -19.04
N LEU A 373 14.03 -13.56 -18.42
CA LEU A 373 12.91 -12.86 -19.04
C LEU A 373 13.17 -11.35 -19.24
N THR A 374 13.98 -10.74 -18.36
CA THR A 374 14.22 -9.30 -18.38
C THR A 374 15.48 -8.88 -19.12
N ALA A 375 16.57 -9.65 -18.98
CA ALA A 375 17.91 -9.30 -19.48
C ALA A 375 18.52 -10.36 -20.41
N GLY A 376 17.76 -11.40 -20.77
CA GLY A 376 18.17 -12.45 -21.68
C GLY A 376 18.75 -13.69 -21.02
N ARG A 377 18.93 -14.75 -21.81
CA ARG A 377 19.26 -16.09 -21.34
C ARG A 377 20.57 -16.15 -20.52
N ASP A 378 21.60 -15.44 -20.94
CA ASP A 378 22.91 -15.47 -20.29
C ASP A 378 22.86 -14.79 -18.91
N ALA A 379 22.14 -13.67 -18.80
CA ALA A 379 21.89 -12.99 -17.54
C ALA A 379 21.08 -13.89 -16.58
N GLY A 380 20.12 -14.64 -17.11
CA GLY A 380 19.34 -15.61 -16.34
C GLY A 380 20.18 -16.73 -15.75
N LEU A 381 21.06 -17.32 -16.56
CA LEU A 381 21.99 -18.34 -16.08
C LEU A 381 22.95 -17.80 -15.01
N ALA A 382 23.52 -16.62 -15.25
CA ALA A 382 24.43 -15.97 -14.30
C ALA A 382 23.73 -15.67 -12.96
N ALA A 383 22.53 -15.09 -12.99
CA ALA A 383 21.75 -14.77 -11.80
C ALA A 383 21.32 -16.03 -11.02
N GLY A 384 20.91 -17.08 -11.73
CA GLY A 384 20.55 -18.35 -11.12
C GLY A 384 21.71 -19.02 -10.40
N ILE A 385 22.88 -19.12 -11.08
CA ILE A 385 24.09 -19.68 -10.49
C ILE A 385 24.58 -18.85 -9.30
N LEU A 386 24.62 -17.52 -9.44
CA LEU A 386 25.04 -16.62 -8.36
C LEU A 386 24.14 -16.76 -7.12
N SER A 387 22.82 -16.81 -7.31
CA SER A 387 21.84 -17.00 -6.24
C SER A 387 22.03 -18.36 -5.55
N LEU A 388 22.25 -19.43 -6.32
CA LEU A 388 22.47 -20.77 -5.82
C LEU A 388 23.73 -20.82 -4.94
N VAL A 389 24.83 -20.24 -5.41
CA VAL A 389 26.11 -20.19 -4.68
C VAL A 389 25.95 -19.38 -3.40
N LEU A 390 25.38 -18.18 -3.48
CA LEU A 390 25.25 -17.26 -2.36
C LEU A 390 24.38 -17.86 -1.24
N LEU A 391 23.23 -18.45 -1.59
CA LEU A 391 22.34 -19.09 -0.61
C LEU A 391 22.97 -20.35 0.01
N SER A 392 23.75 -21.09 -0.77
CA SER A 392 24.50 -22.27 -0.28
C SER A 392 25.59 -21.87 0.72
N VAL A 393 26.29 -20.76 0.47
CA VAL A 393 27.28 -20.18 1.38
C VAL A 393 26.63 -19.70 2.67
N VAL A 394 25.49 -19.00 2.58
CA VAL A 394 24.72 -18.55 3.76
C VAL A 394 24.32 -19.75 4.63
N ARG A 395 23.82 -20.83 4.01
CA ARG A 395 23.46 -22.05 4.72
C ARG A 395 24.67 -22.71 5.41
N ALA A 396 25.80 -22.81 4.70
CA ALA A 396 27.02 -23.38 5.27
C ALA A 396 27.54 -22.55 6.46
N TRP A 397 27.45 -21.23 6.37
CA TRP A 397 27.81 -20.33 7.45
C TRP A 397 26.90 -20.47 8.68
N GLU A 398 25.56 -20.56 8.48
CA GLU A 398 24.58 -20.82 9.55
C GLU A 398 24.85 -22.17 10.23
N SER A 399 25.15 -23.22 9.47
CA SER A 399 25.44 -24.54 10.03
C SER A 399 26.69 -24.54 10.92
N ARG A 400 27.75 -23.81 10.49
CA ARG A 400 28.98 -23.65 11.29
C ARG A 400 28.76 -22.83 12.58
N ARG A 401 27.95 -21.75 12.53
CA ARG A 401 27.63 -20.95 13.72
C ARG A 401 26.90 -21.77 14.80
N VAL A 402 25.96 -22.60 14.38
CA VAL A 402 25.19 -23.41 15.33
C VAL A 402 26.05 -24.56 15.88
N ALA A 403 26.94 -25.15 15.08
CA ALA A 403 27.89 -26.14 15.56
C ALA A 403 28.96 -25.57 16.55
N ALA A 404 29.23 -24.27 16.47
CA ALA A 404 30.16 -23.58 17.39
C ALA A 404 29.51 -23.06 18.67
N ALA A 405 28.17 -23.06 18.75
CA ALA A 405 27.39 -22.56 19.89
C ALA A 405 26.76 -23.71 20.74
N GLY A 406 26.88 -24.98 20.33
CA GLY A 406 26.49 -26.19 21.06
C GLY A 406 27.69 -27.04 21.36
#